data_517aeefb9dce24e098a70da721c5bbc6
#
_entry.id   517aeefb9dce24e098a70da721c5bbc6
#
_cell.length_a   1.000
_cell.length_b   1.000
_cell.length_c   1.000
_cell.angle_alpha   90.00
_cell.angle_beta   90.00
_cell.angle_gamma   90.00
#
_symmetry.space_group_name_H-M   'P 1'
#
loop_
_entity.id
_entity.type
_entity.pdbx_description
1 polymer ?
#
loop_
_entity_poly.entity_id
_entity_poly.type
_entity_poly.pdbx_seq_one_letter_code
_entity_poly.pdbx_strand_id
1 'polypeptide(L)'
;NGAVSANSFEETIKLLDAKKFETKNKVIGTLVTQADGRSVRLFEKMLAGQLFFLKKGKILVIGVKEGRKYKVQEFLSGKDLGEVKKRRLRKVSINNKLRNRLQLAIGSLALSSGEPEKRERAAYDLIKNGDILMLPTLDNALKLETVDVVREALTLARNAIQAKKGNKILRLAAIEQLSGIIDKDILVLLNGLTIETNEGNAEIRAAAKNALKASEFKRNLSAGFETLFFGLSLGSVLLLAAVGLAITFGVMGVINMAHGEMIMIGAYTTFVIQQLLPNAIEYSLLIAVPAAFLVSGVIGIVIE
;
A
#
# COMPACT_ATOMS: atom_id res chain seq x y z
N ASN A 1 29.61 -30.19 18.48
CA ASN A 1 29.90 -28.91 17.84
C ASN A 1 30.13 -29.14 16.33
N GLY A 2 29.09 -29.33 15.57
CA GLY A 2 29.14 -29.43 14.12
C GLY A 2 28.64 -28.08 13.57
N ALA A 3 29.54 -27.25 13.09
CA ALA A 3 29.21 -26.11 12.25
C ALA A 3 28.51 -26.66 11.00
N VAL A 4 27.19 -26.51 10.92
CA VAL A 4 26.43 -26.69 9.68
C VAL A 4 26.93 -25.59 8.75
N SER A 5 27.81 -25.96 7.79
CA SER A 5 28.23 -25.10 6.70
C SER A 5 26.96 -24.55 6.05
N ALA A 6 26.72 -23.26 6.20
CA ALA A 6 25.61 -22.58 5.56
C ALA A 6 25.85 -22.67 4.06
N ASN A 7 25.17 -23.61 3.37
CA ASN A 7 25.17 -23.66 1.92
C ASN A 7 24.88 -22.27 1.36
N SER A 8 25.69 -21.81 0.43
CA SER A 8 25.46 -20.51 -0.20
C SER A 8 24.05 -20.49 -0.85
N PHE A 9 23.45 -19.32 -0.97
CA PHE A 9 22.18 -19.16 -1.69
C PHE A 9 22.21 -19.88 -3.04
N GLU A 10 23.33 -19.77 -3.75
CA GLU A 10 23.55 -20.35 -5.07
C GLU A 10 23.55 -21.89 -5.06
N GLU A 11 24.10 -22.50 -4.04
CA GLU A 11 24.06 -23.96 -3.88
C GLU A 11 22.65 -24.44 -3.52
N THR A 12 21.97 -23.68 -2.65
CA THR A 12 20.63 -24.00 -2.21
C THR A 12 19.62 -23.97 -3.36
N ILE A 13 19.67 -22.97 -4.25
CA ILE A 13 18.74 -22.87 -5.39
C ILE A 13 18.94 -23.98 -6.44
N LYS A 14 20.14 -24.54 -6.58
CA LYS A 14 20.37 -25.68 -7.49
C LYS A 14 19.55 -26.91 -7.11
N LEU A 15 19.23 -27.06 -5.83
CA LEU A 15 18.40 -28.17 -5.32
C LEU A 15 16.93 -28.07 -5.75
N LEU A 16 16.48 -26.89 -6.26
CA LEU A 16 15.14 -26.74 -6.84
C LEU A 16 14.94 -27.57 -8.13
N ASP A 17 16.03 -28.06 -8.74
CA ASP A 17 16.00 -28.98 -9.87
C ASP A 17 15.47 -30.37 -9.52
N ALA A 18 15.39 -30.70 -8.24
CA ALA A 18 14.87 -31.97 -7.75
C ALA A 18 13.41 -32.19 -8.21
N LYS A 19 13.09 -33.44 -8.59
CA LYS A 19 11.72 -33.84 -8.94
C LYS A 19 10.82 -33.92 -7.72
N LYS A 20 11.37 -34.27 -6.52
CA LYS A 20 10.61 -34.44 -5.28
C LYS A 20 10.18 -33.09 -4.71
N PHE A 21 8.88 -32.94 -4.46
CA PHE A 21 8.33 -31.72 -3.85
C PHE A 21 8.81 -31.49 -2.42
N GLU A 22 9.12 -32.57 -1.67
CA GLU A 22 9.67 -32.50 -0.33
C GLU A 22 11.04 -31.78 -0.30
N THR A 23 11.91 -32.09 -1.24
CA THR A 23 13.21 -31.41 -1.39
C THR A 23 13.01 -29.91 -1.63
N LYS A 24 12.09 -29.54 -2.52
CA LYS A 24 11.77 -28.14 -2.77
C LYS A 24 11.21 -27.44 -1.54
N ASN A 25 10.41 -28.13 -0.74
CA ASN A 25 9.88 -27.57 0.51
C ASN A 25 11.00 -27.29 1.53
N LYS A 26 11.98 -28.18 1.66
CA LYS A 26 13.18 -27.96 2.49
C LYS A 26 13.98 -26.77 2.00
N VAL A 27 14.21 -26.66 0.66
CA VAL A 27 14.91 -25.53 0.04
C VAL A 27 14.22 -24.20 0.37
N ILE A 28 12.89 -24.12 0.25
CA ILE A 28 12.14 -22.92 0.62
C ILE A 28 12.38 -22.55 2.08
N GLY A 29 12.32 -23.54 2.99
CA GLY A 29 12.60 -23.32 4.42
C GLY A 29 14.00 -22.77 4.66
N THR A 30 15.03 -23.36 4.05
CA THR A 30 16.43 -22.91 4.16
C THR A 30 16.59 -21.48 3.64
N LEU A 31 15.99 -21.14 2.48
CA LEU A 31 16.07 -19.79 1.90
C LEU A 31 15.37 -18.74 2.75
N VAL A 32 14.29 -19.08 3.44
CA VAL A 32 13.64 -18.19 4.41
C VAL A 32 14.57 -17.93 5.61
N THR A 33 15.22 -18.97 6.13
CA THR A 33 16.15 -18.84 7.26
C THR A 33 17.41 -18.03 6.89
N GLN A 34 17.88 -18.15 5.65
CA GLN A 34 19.00 -17.35 5.13
C GLN A 34 18.67 -15.86 4.97
N ALA A 35 17.38 -15.52 4.87
CA ALA A 35 16.87 -14.16 4.70
C ALA A 35 17.55 -13.37 3.57
N ASP A 36 17.99 -14.06 2.49
CA ASP A 36 18.61 -13.41 1.34
C ASP A 36 17.56 -12.63 0.55
N GLY A 37 17.83 -11.34 0.26
CA GLY A 37 16.89 -10.46 -0.45
C GLY A 37 16.47 -10.98 -1.84
N ARG A 38 17.26 -11.86 -2.46
CA ARG A 38 16.94 -12.52 -3.75
C ARG A 38 15.83 -13.57 -3.61
N SER A 39 15.57 -14.07 -2.39
CA SER A 39 14.61 -15.14 -2.15
C SER A 39 13.18 -14.74 -2.51
N VAL A 40 12.77 -13.49 -2.24
CA VAL A 40 11.43 -12.99 -2.58
C VAL A 40 11.21 -13.08 -4.09
N ARG A 41 12.13 -12.52 -4.88
CA ARG A 41 12.07 -12.58 -6.35
C ARG A 41 12.04 -14.02 -6.88
N LEU A 42 12.81 -14.91 -6.27
CA LEU A 42 12.82 -16.33 -6.62
C LEU A 42 11.44 -16.97 -6.41
N PHE A 43 10.86 -16.75 -5.25
CA PHE A 43 9.56 -17.32 -4.87
C PHE A 43 8.42 -16.78 -5.73
N GLU A 44 8.42 -15.49 -6.04
CA GLU A 44 7.47 -14.87 -6.96
C GLU A 44 7.54 -15.49 -8.37
N LYS A 45 8.74 -15.64 -8.92
CA LYS A 45 8.95 -16.28 -10.22
C LYS A 45 8.57 -17.76 -10.22
N MET A 46 8.74 -18.42 -9.08
CA MET A 46 8.29 -19.80 -8.88
C MET A 46 6.76 -19.90 -8.84
N LEU A 47 6.07 -19.00 -8.14
CA LEU A 47 4.61 -18.89 -8.11
C LEU A 47 4.01 -18.57 -9.48
N ALA A 48 4.61 -17.65 -10.21
CA ALA A 48 4.23 -17.29 -11.58
C ALA A 48 4.48 -18.41 -12.59
N GLY A 49 5.19 -19.46 -12.18
CA GLY A 49 5.56 -20.57 -13.08
C GLY A 49 6.52 -20.17 -14.19
N GLN A 50 7.30 -19.11 -13.96
CA GLN A 50 8.28 -18.53 -14.86
C GLN A 50 9.71 -19.03 -14.58
N LEU A 51 9.89 -19.91 -13.60
CA LEU A 51 11.19 -20.44 -13.21
C LEU A 51 11.47 -21.77 -13.90
N PHE A 52 12.63 -21.87 -14.55
CA PHE A 52 13.05 -23.03 -15.31
C PHE A 52 14.54 -23.32 -15.07
N PHE A 53 14.95 -24.55 -15.35
CA PHE A 53 16.35 -24.94 -15.52
C PHE A 53 16.63 -25.16 -17.01
N LEU A 54 17.74 -24.62 -17.51
CA LEU A 54 18.31 -25.05 -18.78
C LEU A 54 18.85 -26.48 -18.61
N LYS A 55 18.42 -27.42 -19.47
CA LYS A 55 18.87 -28.81 -19.39
C LYS A 55 20.41 -28.96 -19.58
N LYS A 56 20.98 -28.13 -20.45
CA LYS A 56 22.44 -28.04 -20.62
C LYS A 56 22.98 -27.02 -19.61
N GLY A 57 23.86 -27.44 -18.73
CA GLY A 57 24.52 -26.59 -17.73
C GLY A 57 23.74 -26.44 -16.42
N LYS A 58 22.47 -26.91 -16.31
CA LYS A 58 21.60 -26.79 -15.10
C LYS A 58 21.52 -25.38 -14.54
N ILE A 59 21.49 -24.39 -15.41
CA ILE A 59 21.43 -22.96 -15.05
C ILE A 59 19.98 -22.62 -14.75
N LEU A 60 19.73 -21.93 -13.61
CA LEU A 60 18.41 -21.44 -13.24
C LEU A 60 18.09 -20.17 -14.04
N VAL A 61 16.96 -20.15 -14.73
CA VAL A 61 16.56 -19.06 -15.61
C VAL A 61 15.10 -18.66 -15.38
N ILE A 62 14.81 -17.38 -15.59
CA ILE A 62 13.45 -16.86 -15.71
C ILE A 62 13.07 -16.95 -17.17
N GLY A 63 11.95 -17.60 -17.50
CA GLY A 63 11.48 -17.75 -18.86
C GLY A 63 10.09 -17.12 -19.04
N VAL A 64 9.97 -16.21 -20.01
CA VAL A 64 8.70 -15.65 -20.45
C VAL A 64 8.37 -16.24 -21.83
N LYS A 65 7.13 -16.72 -21.98
CA LYS A 65 6.70 -17.33 -23.24
C LYS A 65 6.43 -16.24 -24.28
N GLU A 66 7.10 -16.32 -25.42
CA GLU A 66 6.88 -15.48 -26.59
C GLU A 66 6.63 -16.38 -27.80
N GLY A 67 5.35 -16.47 -28.19
CA GLY A 67 4.93 -17.35 -29.28
C GLY A 67 5.25 -18.84 -29.03
N ARG A 68 6.11 -19.44 -29.87
CA ARG A 68 6.55 -20.85 -29.77
C ARG A 68 7.82 -21.05 -28.98
N LYS A 69 8.51 -19.97 -28.57
CA LYS A 69 9.75 -19.97 -27.82
C LYS A 69 9.60 -19.31 -26.46
N TYR A 70 10.65 -19.32 -25.66
CA TYR A 70 10.78 -18.63 -24.39
C TYR A 70 11.97 -17.69 -24.45
N LYS A 71 11.75 -16.42 -24.14
CA LYS A 71 12.83 -15.50 -23.83
C LYS A 71 13.33 -15.81 -22.43
N VAL A 72 14.62 -16.08 -22.28
CA VAL A 72 15.18 -16.55 -21.02
C VAL A 72 16.30 -15.65 -20.53
N GLN A 73 16.26 -15.37 -19.23
CA GLN A 73 17.25 -14.58 -18.51
C GLN A 73 17.80 -15.41 -17.36
N GLU A 74 19.11 -15.42 -17.17
CA GLU A 74 19.72 -16.10 -16.03
C GLU A 74 19.26 -15.44 -14.72
N PHE A 75 18.85 -16.26 -13.74
CA PHE A 75 18.28 -15.73 -12.48
C PHE A 75 19.33 -14.96 -11.66
N LEU A 76 20.56 -15.46 -11.54
CA LEU A 76 21.59 -14.88 -10.69
C LEU A 76 22.23 -13.64 -11.29
N SER A 77 22.71 -13.73 -12.53
CA SER A 77 23.44 -12.63 -13.19
C SER A 77 22.53 -11.62 -13.87
N GLY A 78 21.27 -11.98 -14.15
CA GLY A 78 20.37 -11.17 -14.96
C GLY A 78 20.72 -11.17 -16.46
N LYS A 79 21.71 -11.97 -16.90
CA LYS A 79 22.15 -12.03 -18.30
C LYS A 79 21.03 -12.56 -19.20
N ASP A 80 20.74 -11.84 -20.28
CA ASP A 80 19.84 -12.32 -21.32
C ASP A 80 20.51 -13.46 -22.12
N LEU A 81 19.86 -14.61 -22.14
CA LEU A 81 20.33 -15.80 -22.87
C LEU A 81 19.57 -16.02 -24.18
N GLY A 82 18.76 -15.04 -24.58
CA GLY A 82 18.00 -15.05 -25.83
C GLY A 82 16.81 -16.02 -25.82
N GLU A 83 16.43 -16.44 -27.03
CA GLU A 83 15.27 -17.31 -27.23
C GLU A 83 15.62 -18.79 -27.16
N VAL A 84 14.88 -19.55 -26.37
CA VAL A 84 15.08 -20.98 -26.17
C VAL A 84 13.79 -21.77 -26.45
N LYS A 85 13.91 -22.91 -27.15
CA LYS A 85 12.78 -23.82 -27.37
C LYS A 85 12.37 -24.52 -26.07
N LYS A 86 11.06 -24.72 -25.82
CA LYS A 86 10.51 -25.38 -24.62
C LYS A 86 11.21 -26.69 -24.25
N ARG A 87 11.60 -27.51 -25.26
CA ARG A 87 12.26 -28.81 -25.04
C ARG A 87 13.62 -28.73 -24.32
N ARG A 88 14.27 -27.55 -24.35
CA ARG A 88 15.56 -27.30 -23.68
C ARG A 88 15.38 -26.83 -22.24
N LEU A 89 14.15 -26.51 -21.84
CA LEU A 89 13.81 -26.03 -20.53
C LEU A 89 13.15 -27.14 -19.70
N ARG A 90 13.45 -27.15 -18.40
CA ARG A 90 12.75 -27.94 -17.40
C ARG A 90 12.11 -27.00 -16.39
N LYS A 91 10.80 -26.97 -16.32
CA LYS A 91 10.05 -26.10 -15.42
C LYS A 91 10.23 -26.53 -13.97
N VAL A 92 10.44 -25.57 -13.08
CA VAL A 92 10.34 -25.79 -11.63
C VAL A 92 8.87 -25.88 -11.29
N SER A 93 8.33 -27.12 -11.30
CA SER A 93 6.91 -27.38 -10.98
C SER A 93 6.65 -27.25 -9.49
N ILE A 94 5.48 -26.72 -9.16
CA ILE A 94 4.97 -26.61 -7.80
C ILE A 94 3.59 -27.27 -7.72
N ASN A 95 3.25 -27.82 -6.54
CA ASN A 95 1.89 -28.28 -6.21
C ASN A 95 1.22 -27.26 -5.27
N ASN A 96 -0.03 -27.48 -4.91
CA ASN A 96 -0.78 -26.58 -4.03
C ASN A 96 -0.13 -26.40 -2.65
N LYS A 97 0.46 -27.46 -2.09
CA LYS A 97 1.19 -27.39 -0.80
C LYS A 97 2.40 -26.46 -0.89
N LEU A 98 3.19 -26.57 -1.97
CA LEU A 98 4.32 -25.65 -2.21
C LEU A 98 3.85 -24.23 -2.52
N ARG A 99 2.75 -24.06 -3.22
CA ARG A 99 2.17 -22.74 -3.49
C ARG A 99 1.86 -22.00 -2.19
N ASN A 100 1.14 -22.64 -1.29
CA ASN A 100 0.85 -22.06 0.03
C ASN A 100 2.14 -21.77 0.82
N ARG A 101 3.10 -22.69 0.79
CA ARG A 101 4.39 -22.51 1.47
C ARG A 101 5.19 -21.33 0.91
N LEU A 102 5.17 -21.12 -0.39
CA LEU A 102 5.83 -19.97 -1.05
C LEU A 102 5.17 -18.64 -0.66
N GLN A 103 3.83 -18.59 -0.62
CA GLN A 103 3.10 -17.40 -0.18
C GLN A 103 3.44 -17.04 1.27
N LEU A 104 3.47 -18.04 2.17
CA LEU A 104 3.91 -17.85 3.55
C LEU A 104 5.35 -17.36 3.63
N ALA A 105 6.23 -17.93 2.83
CA ALA A 105 7.65 -17.56 2.81
C ALA A 105 7.87 -16.12 2.33
N ILE A 106 7.17 -15.70 1.28
CA ILE A 106 7.22 -14.31 0.78
C ILE A 106 6.73 -13.35 1.85
N GLY A 107 5.57 -13.63 2.45
CA GLY A 107 5.02 -12.80 3.53
C GLY A 107 5.96 -12.69 4.73
N SER A 108 6.54 -13.80 5.17
CA SER A 108 7.49 -13.83 6.29
C SER A 108 8.75 -12.98 6.00
N LEU A 109 9.34 -13.11 4.81
CA LEU A 109 10.51 -12.33 4.42
C LEU A 109 10.19 -10.84 4.29
N ALA A 110 9.04 -10.49 3.74
CA ALA A 110 8.60 -9.10 3.62
C ALA A 110 8.36 -8.45 4.98
N LEU A 111 7.73 -9.17 5.93
CA LEU A 111 7.51 -8.71 7.29
C LEU A 111 8.79 -8.60 8.13
N SER A 112 9.87 -9.27 7.73
CA SER A 112 11.19 -9.22 8.38
C SER A 112 12.15 -8.21 7.70
N SER A 113 11.67 -7.39 6.78
CA SER A 113 12.49 -6.38 6.11
C SER A 113 13.04 -5.35 7.11
N GLY A 114 14.28 -4.90 6.94
CA GLY A 114 14.86 -3.83 7.73
C GLY A 114 14.16 -2.47 7.52
N GLU A 115 13.47 -2.28 6.38
CA GLU A 115 12.80 -1.04 6.03
C GLU A 115 11.34 -1.03 6.53
N PRO A 116 10.95 -0.09 7.41
CA PRO A 116 9.59 0.00 7.95
C PRO A 116 8.50 0.07 6.87
N GLU A 117 8.72 0.86 5.82
CA GLU A 117 7.78 1.01 4.72
C GLU A 117 7.49 -0.31 3.97
N LYS A 118 8.51 -1.18 3.84
CA LYS A 118 8.32 -2.49 3.22
C LYS A 118 7.53 -3.43 4.13
N ARG A 119 7.76 -3.36 5.44
CA ARG A 119 6.99 -4.15 6.42
C ARG A 119 5.54 -3.70 6.46
N GLU A 120 5.29 -2.39 6.46
CA GLU A 120 3.95 -1.81 6.42
C GLU A 120 3.18 -2.27 5.16
N ARG A 121 3.77 -2.12 3.98
CA ARG A 121 3.17 -2.59 2.71
C ARG A 121 2.86 -4.08 2.75
N ALA A 122 3.77 -4.89 3.27
CA ALA A 122 3.56 -6.33 3.40
C ALA A 122 2.37 -6.65 4.33
N ALA A 123 2.20 -5.89 5.41
CA ALA A 123 1.04 -6.02 6.28
C ALA A 123 -0.28 -5.67 5.57
N TYR A 124 -0.33 -4.56 4.83
CA TYR A 124 -1.50 -4.19 4.02
C TYR A 124 -1.82 -5.22 2.92
N ASP A 125 -0.82 -5.80 2.26
CA ASP A 125 -1.03 -6.88 1.28
C ASP A 125 -1.67 -8.11 1.92
N LEU A 126 -1.35 -8.40 3.19
CA LEU A 126 -1.95 -9.51 3.94
C LEU A 126 -3.41 -9.25 4.33
N ILE A 127 -3.87 -8.01 4.45
CA ILE A 127 -5.30 -7.71 4.66
C ILE A 127 -6.12 -8.29 3.51
N LYS A 128 -5.66 -8.17 2.27
CA LYS A 128 -6.34 -8.70 1.08
C LYS A 128 -6.16 -10.20 0.91
N ASN A 129 -4.92 -10.65 0.93
CA ASN A 129 -4.48 -11.94 0.42
C ASN A 129 -4.01 -12.90 1.51
N GLY A 130 -4.02 -12.47 2.79
CA GLY A 130 -3.51 -13.26 3.90
C GLY A 130 -4.34 -14.52 4.16
N ASP A 131 -3.64 -15.60 4.46
CA ASP A 131 -4.23 -16.87 4.92
C ASP A 131 -4.06 -17.04 6.43
N ILE A 132 -4.91 -17.86 7.05
CA ILE A 132 -4.87 -18.15 8.49
C ILE A 132 -3.50 -18.70 8.93
N LEU A 133 -2.79 -19.36 8.04
CA LEU A 133 -1.44 -19.88 8.28
C LEU A 133 -0.41 -18.76 8.51
N MET A 134 -0.72 -17.51 8.18
CA MET A 134 0.15 -16.35 8.44
C MET A 134 0.03 -15.81 9.87
N LEU A 135 -1.01 -16.19 10.63
CA LEU A 135 -1.22 -15.66 11.99
C LEU A 135 -0.01 -15.82 12.90
N PRO A 136 0.66 -17.00 12.99
CA PRO A 136 1.85 -17.13 13.84
C PRO A 136 3.00 -16.20 13.41
N THR A 137 3.16 -15.97 12.11
CA THR A 137 4.18 -15.07 11.58
C THR A 137 3.86 -13.62 11.92
N LEU A 138 2.59 -13.22 11.79
CA LEU A 138 2.12 -11.89 12.19
C LEU A 138 2.25 -11.65 13.69
N ASP A 139 1.88 -12.63 14.52
CA ASP A 139 2.02 -12.55 15.98
C ASP A 139 3.49 -12.39 16.41
N ASN A 140 4.41 -13.07 15.72
CA ASN A 140 5.84 -12.91 15.96
C ASN A 140 6.35 -11.53 15.48
N ALA A 141 5.92 -11.07 14.31
CA ALA A 141 6.27 -9.75 13.81
C ALA A 141 5.77 -8.65 14.76
N LEU A 142 4.53 -8.75 15.26
CA LEU A 142 3.96 -7.80 16.23
C LEU A 142 4.76 -7.72 17.54
N LYS A 143 5.30 -8.84 18.02
CA LYS A 143 6.13 -8.85 19.24
C LYS A 143 7.45 -8.12 19.08
N LEU A 144 8.00 -8.12 17.88
CA LEU A 144 9.31 -7.55 17.56
C LEU A 144 9.23 -6.12 16.99
N GLU A 145 8.04 -5.69 16.55
CA GLU A 145 7.87 -4.41 15.88
C GLU A 145 7.94 -3.24 16.88
N THR A 146 8.73 -2.24 16.52
CA THR A 146 8.95 -1.04 17.33
C THR A 146 8.34 0.22 16.72
N VAL A 147 8.04 0.18 15.41
CA VAL A 147 7.49 1.32 14.68
C VAL A 147 5.96 1.27 14.77
N ASP A 148 5.33 2.29 15.32
CA ASP A 148 3.89 2.31 15.62
C ASP A 148 3.01 2.15 14.36
N VAL A 149 3.36 2.83 13.26
CA VAL A 149 2.60 2.72 12.00
C VAL A 149 2.63 1.29 11.45
N VAL A 150 3.78 0.61 11.53
CA VAL A 150 3.90 -0.80 11.11
C VAL A 150 3.13 -1.71 12.06
N ARG A 151 3.18 -1.44 13.37
CA ARG A 151 2.42 -2.22 14.38
C ARG A 151 0.93 -2.11 14.16
N GLU A 152 0.43 -0.93 13.81
CA GLU A 152 -0.97 -0.73 13.43
C GLU A 152 -1.36 -1.55 12.21
N ALA A 153 -0.58 -1.47 11.13
CA ALA A 153 -0.81 -2.23 9.90
C ALA A 153 -0.79 -3.75 10.15
N LEU A 154 0.16 -4.25 10.95
CA LEU A 154 0.22 -5.67 11.35
C LEU A 154 -0.99 -6.10 12.17
N THR A 155 -1.47 -5.25 13.08
CA THR A 155 -2.66 -5.50 13.89
C THR A 155 -3.91 -5.57 13.02
N LEU A 156 -4.07 -4.66 12.06
CA LEU A 156 -5.15 -4.69 11.08
C LEU A 156 -5.10 -5.96 10.23
N ALA A 157 -3.93 -6.33 9.72
CA ALA A 157 -3.75 -7.54 8.92
C ALA A 157 -4.11 -8.81 9.71
N ARG A 158 -3.65 -8.90 10.96
CA ARG A 158 -3.96 -10.00 11.87
C ARG A 158 -5.47 -10.14 12.09
N ASN A 159 -6.14 -9.03 12.44
CA ASN A 159 -7.58 -9.03 12.68
C ASN A 159 -8.36 -9.31 11.39
N ALA A 160 -7.93 -8.78 10.24
CA ALA A 160 -8.56 -9.05 8.95
C ALA A 160 -8.50 -10.54 8.58
N ILE A 161 -7.36 -11.19 8.76
CA ILE A 161 -7.21 -12.63 8.52
C ILE A 161 -8.07 -13.43 9.50
N GLN A 162 -8.07 -13.07 10.77
CA GLN A 162 -8.82 -13.75 11.82
C GLN A 162 -10.33 -13.60 11.63
N ALA A 163 -10.81 -12.44 11.17
CA ALA A 163 -12.22 -12.22 10.82
C ALA A 163 -12.69 -13.11 9.68
N LYS A 164 -11.84 -13.34 8.67
CA LYS A 164 -12.16 -14.21 7.52
C LYS A 164 -12.21 -15.69 7.92
N LYS A 165 -11.24 -16.17 8.71
CA LYS A 165 -11.02 -17.59 8.99
C LYS A 165 -10.59 -17.78 10.44
N GLY A 166 -11.35 -18.51 11.19
CA GLY A 166 -11.06 -18.82 12.59
C GLY A 166 -12.26 -19.48 13.27
N ASN A 167 -12.15 -19.75 14.56
CA ASN A 167 -13.32 -20.15 15.33
C ASN A 167 -14.24 -18.92 15.53
N LYS A 168 -15.52 -19.15 15.79
CA LYS A 168 -16.55 -18.12 15.91
C LYS A 168 -16.17 -17.01 16.91
N ILE A 169 -15.65 -17.38 18.08
CA ILE A 169 -15.31 -16.43 19.16
C ILE A 169 -14.20 -15.47 18.69
N LEU A 170 -13.13 -16.02 18.11
CA LEU A 170 -12.01 -15.24 17.63
C LEU A 170 -12.40 -14.36 16.44
N ARG A 171 -13.29 -14.84 15.58
CA ARG A 171 -13.82 -14.04 14.46
C ARG A 171 -14.64 -12.85 14.92
N LEU A 172 -15.54 -13.06 15.91
CA LEU A 172 -16.35 -11.97 16.49
C LEU A 172 -15.46 -10.92 17.16
N ALA A 173 -14.46 -11.34 17.95
CA ALA A 173 -13.49 -10.43 18.56
C ALA A 173 -12.67 -9.64 17.51
N ALA A 174 -12.26 -10.31 16.43
CA ALA A 174 -11.54 -9.64 15.35
C ALA A 174 -12.40 -8.61 14.61
N ILE A 175 -13.67 -8.91 14.34
CA ILE A 175 -14.62 -7.99 13.71
C ILE A 175 -14.87 -6.77 14.60
N GLU A 176 -14.96 -6.97 15.91
CA GLU A 176 -15.10 -5.88 16.88
C GLU A 176 -13.88 -4.94 16.83
N GLN A 177 -12.67 -5.49 16.78
CA GLN A 177 -11.42 -4.70 16.63
C GLN A 177 -11.31 -3.96 15.30
N LEU A 178 -12.01 -4.42 14.26
CA LEU A 178 -12.08 -3.75 12.96
C LEU A 178 -13.21 -2.70 12.89
N SER A 179 -14.04 -2.59 13.93
CA SER A 179 -15.15 -1.64 14.00
C SER A 179 -14.64 -0.19 14.05
N GLY A 180 -15.23 0.68 13.23
CA GLY A 180 -14.82 2.09 13.16
C GLY A 180 -13.54 2.37 12.40
N ILE A 181 -12.93 1.37 11.77
CA ILE A 181 -11.77 1.54 10.88
C ILE A 181 -12.24 2.00 9.49
N ILE A 182 -11.62 3.07 8.96
CA ILE A 182 -12.00 3.70 7.67
C ILE A 182 -11.06 3.24 6.54
N ASP A 183 -10.39 2.11 6.69
CA ASP A 183 -9.56 1.55 5.62
C ASP A 183 -10.42 0.89 4.56
N LYS A 184 -10.09 1.14 3.27
CA LYS A 184 -10.87 0.62 2.12
C LYS A 184 -10.94 -0.90 2.10
N ASP A 185 -9.85 -1.59 2.38
CA ASP A 185 -9.78 -3.05 2.30
C ASP A 185 -10.50 -3.71 3.47
N ILE A 186 -10.48 -3.06 4.63
CA ILE A 186 -11.27 -3.47 5.81
C ILE A 186 -12.77 -3.29 5.53
N LEU A 187 -13.18 -2.17 4.93
CA LEU A 187 -14.58 -1.95 4.55
C LEU A 187 -15.07 -2.99 3.55
N VAL A 188 -14.26 -3.33 2.54
CA VAL A 188 -14.58 -4.40 1.57
C VAL A 188 -14.70 -5.75 2.26
N LEU A 189 -13.79 -6.06 3.20
CA LEU A 189 -13.84 -7.29 3.98
C LEU A 189 -15.11 -7.36 4.83
N LEU A 190 -15.40 -6.33 5.62
CA LEU A 190 -16.59 -6.27 6.47
C LEU A 190 -17.87 -6.39 5.65
N ASN A 191 -17.97 -5.67 4.52
CA ASN A 191 -19.11 -5.78 3.61
C ASN A 191 -19.24 -7.21 3.06
N GLY A 192 -18.14 -7.84 2.64
CA GLY A 192 -18.14 -9.25 2.21
C GLY A 192 -18.68 -10.21 3.25
N LEU A 193 -18.40 -9.98 4.54
CA LEU A 193 -18.91 -10.79 5.64
C LEU A 193 -20.39 -10.55 5.96
N THR A 194 -21.03 -9.50 5.45
CA THR A 194 -22.48 -9.29 5.62
C THR A 194 -23.33 -10.12 4.66
N ILE A 195 -22.73 -10.63 3.60
CA ILE A 195 -23.42 -11.35 2.51
C ILE A 195 -23.58 -12.82 2.88
N GLU A 196 -24.81 -13.32 2.83
CA GLU A 196 -25.18 -14.68 3.23
C GLU A 196 -24.47 -15.78 2.42
N THR A 197 -24.26 -15.55 1.14
CA THR A 197 -23.52 -16.49 0.28
C THR A 197 -22.04 -16.63 0.64
N ASN A 198 -21.46 -15.63 1.29
CA ASN A 198 -20.06 -15.61 1.70
C ASN A 198 -19.88 -16.07 3.15
N GLU A 199 -20.87 -15.80 4.00
CA GLU A 199 -20.83 -16.08 5.43
C GLU A 199 -22.14 -16.71 5.91
N GLY A 200 -22.08 -17.99 6.23
CA GLY A 200 -23.26 -18.74 6.70
C GLY A 200 -23.71 -18.43 8.13
N ASN A 201 -22.82 -17.90 8.98
CA ASN A 201 -23.13 -17.65 10.39
C ASN A 201 -23.82 -16.29 10.57
N ALA A 202 -25.09 -16.32 11.05
CA ALA A 202 -25.90 -15.12 11.24
C ALA A 202 -25.32 -14.13 12.26
N GLU A 203 -24.67 -14.61 13.33
CA GLU A 203 -24.06 -13.74 14.34
C GLU A 203 -22.83 -13.01 13.79
N ILE A 204 -22.02 -13.67 12.96
CA ILE A 204 -20.86 -13.04 12.29
C ILE A 204 -21.36 -12.01 11.30
N ARG A 205 -22.43 -12.29 10.52
CA ARG A 205 -23.03 -11.31 9.61
C ARG A 205 -23.55 -10.07 10.37
N ALA A 206 -24.21 -10.29 11.51
CA ALA A 206 -24.71 -9.21 12.34
C ALA A 206 -23.57 -8.34 12.92
N ALA A 207 -22.52 -8.97 13.44
CA ALA A 207 -21.34 -8.28 13.94
C ALA A 207 -20.63 -7.47 12.83
N ALA A 208 -20.44 -8.06 11.66
CA ALA A 208 -19.85 -7.37 10.50
C ALA A 208 -20.70 -6.17 10.05
N LYS A 209 -22.03 -6.31 10.05
CA LYS A 209 -22.95 -5.21 9.72
C LYS A 209 -22.85 -4.06 10.72
N ASN A 210 -22.73 -4.37 12.02
CA ASN A 210 -22.58 -3.35 13.06
C ASN A 210 -21.21 -2.65 12.94
N ALA A 211 -20.13 -3.41 12.73
CA ALA A 211 -18.81 -2.86 12.52
C ALA A 211 -18.74 -1.95 11.27
N LEU A 212 -19.40 -2.35 10.18
CA LEU A 212 -19.49 -1.55 8.95
C LEU A 212 -20.24 -0.23 9.20
N LYS A 213 -21.39 -0.28 9.88
CA LYS A 213 -22.14 0.93 10.25
C LYS A 213 -21.31 1.89 11.09
N ALA A 214 -20.54 1.39 12.07
CA ALA A 214 -19.66 2.22 12.88
C ALA A 214 -18.58 2.90 12.05
N SER A 215 -17.99 2.16 11.08
CA SER A 215 -17.00 2.72 10.16
C SER A 215 -17.60 3.77 9.22
N GLU A 216 -18.79 3.52 8.69
CA GLU A 216 -19.54 4.47 7.85
C GLU A 216 -19.93 5.72 8.62
N PHE A 217 -20.41 5.57 9.86
CA PHE A 217 -20.74 6.71 10.73
C PHE A 217 -19.51 7.59 10.96
N LYS A 218 -18.37 6.99 11.33
CA LYS A 218 -17.11 7.71 11.55
C LYS A 218 -16.64 8.42 10.27
N ARG A 219 -16.72 7.75 9.12
CA ARG A 219 -16.38 8.34 7.81
C ARG A 219 -17.27 9.53 7.47
N ASN A 220 -18.61 9.39 7.65
CA ASN A 220 -19.57 10.46 7.38
C ASN A 220 -19.39 11.65 8.31
N LEU A 221 -19.06 11.38 9.57
CA LEU A 221 -18.73 12.43 10.55
C LEU A 221 -17.48 13.20 10.12
N SER A 222 -16.39 12.51 9.74
CA SER A 222 -15.19 13.15 9.24
C SER A 222 -15.44 13.98 7.97
N ALA A 223 -16.21 13.44 7.02
CA ALA A 223 -16.61 14.16 5.82
C ALA A 223 -17.49 15.39 6.14
N GLY A 224 -18.35 15.30 7.14
CA GLY A 224 -19.15 16.42 7.64
C GLY A 224 -18.27 17.55 8.19
N PHE A 225 -17.29 17.23 9.01
CA PHE A 225 -16.32 18.22 9.53
C PHE A 225 -15.49 18.84 8.41
N GLU A 226 -15.03 18.05 7.46
CA GLU A 226 -14.30 18.53 6.30
C GLU A 226 -15.15 19.52 5.47
N THR A 227 -16.41 19.17 5.19
CA THR A 227 -17.35 20.04 4.46
C THR A 227 -17.60 21.35 5.22
N LEU A 228 -17.78 21.28 6.55
CA LEU A 228 -17.92 22.45 7.40
C LEU A 228 -16.69 23.37 7.33
N PHE A 229 -15.51 22.78 7.43
CA PHE A 229 -14.25 23.52 7.36
C PHE A 229 -14.08 24.23 6.01
N PHE A 230 -14.32 23.51 4.91
CA PHE A 230 -14.28 24.09 3.57
C PHE A 230 -15.35 25.18 3.37
N GLY A 231 -16.56 24.95 3.85
CA GLY A 231 -17.65 25.93 3.79
C GLY A 231 -17.31 27.21 4.55
N LEU A 232 -16.76 27.09 5.77
CA LEU A 232 -16.35 28.22 6.58
C LEU A 232 -15.15 28.96 5.95
N SER A 233 -14.18 28.23 5.42
CA SER A 233 -13.04 28.80 4.70
C SER A 233 -13.48 29.60 3.48
N LEU A 234 -14.31 29.00 2.61
CA LEU A 234 -14.86 29.69 1.44
C LEU A 234 -15.72 30.90 1.85
N GLY A 235 -16.56 30.73 2.85
CA GLY A 235 -17.39 31.83 3.42
C GLY A 235 -16.54 32.99 3.92
N SER A 236 -15.42 32.72 4.58
CA SER A 236 -14.48 33.74 5.04
C SER A 236 -13.84 34.52 3.89
N VAL A 237 -13.44 33.84 2.82
CA VAL A 237 -12.90 34.48 1.61
C VAL A 237 -13.95 35.38 0.95
N LEU A 238 -15.18 34.90 0.81
CA LEU A 238 -16.28 35.68 0.23
C LEU A 238 -16.64 36.88 1.10
N LEU A 239 -16.61 36.73 2.41
CA LEU A 239 -16.85 37.82 3.37
C LEU A 239 -15.76 38.90 3.25
N LEU A 240 -14.49 38.51 3.17
CA LEU A 240 -13.39 39.47 2.96
C LEU A 240 -13.52 40.20 1.62
N ALA A 241 -13.90 39.51 0.56
CA ALA A 241 -14.16 40.10 -0.74
C ALA A 241 -15.32 41.12 -0.68
N ALA A 242 -16.42 40.76 0.00
CA ALA A 242 -17.57 41.64 0.19
C ALA A 242 -17.22 42.88 1.03
N VAL A 243 -16.44 42.71 2.11
CA VAL A 243 -15.95 43.83 2.93
C VAL A 243 -15.05 44.75 2.10
N GLY A 244 -14.13 44.20 1.29
CA GLY A 244 -13.30 44.99 0.38
C GLY A 244 -14.13 45.82 -0.60
N LEU A 245 -15.16 45.24 -1.21
CA LEU A 245 -16.09 45.92 -2.08
C LEU A 245 -16.90 47.00 -1.34
N ALA A 246 -17.38 46.72 -0.17
CA ALA A 246 -18.13 47.66 0.65
C ALA A 246 -17.33 48.90 1.07
N ILE A 247 -16.02 48.70 1.37
CA ILE A 247 -15.11 49.81 1.69
C ILE A 247 -14.88 50.69 0.46
N THR A 248 -14.54 50.10 -0.69
CA THR A 248 -14.28 50.83 -1.90
C THR A 248 -15.53 51.58 -2.38
N PHE A 249 -16.69 50.95 -2.38
CA PHE A 249 -17.96 51.60 -2.74
C PHE A 249 -18.39 52.66 -1.72
N GLY A 250 -18.25 52.37 -0.42
CA GLY A 250 -18.65 53.28 0.64
C GLY A 250 -17.80 54.54 0.76
N VAL A 251 -16.47 54.44 0.47
CA VAL A 251 -15.55 55.58 0.56
C VAL A 251 -15.50 56.35 -0.74
N MET A 252 -15.48 55.68 -1.90
CA MET A 252 -15.32 56.34 -3.22
C MET A 252 -16.65 56.67 -3.91
N GLY A 253 -17.75 56.04 -3.47
CA GLY A 253 -19.07 56.24 -4.07
C GLY A 253 -19.22 55.77 -5.52
N VAL A 254 -18.23 55.11 -6.05
CA VAL A 254 -18.18 54.59 -7.42
C VAL A 254 -18.02 53.09 -7.41
N ILE A 255 -18.77 52.41 -8.24
CA ILE A 255 -18.64 50.94 -8.39
C ILE A 255 -17.34 50.68 -9.20
N ASN A 256 -16.33 50.16 -8.54
CA ASN A 256 -15.10 49.76 -9.22
C ASN A 256 -15.30 48.39 -9.88
N MET A 257 -15.46 48.37 -11.22
CA MET A 257 -15.62 47.14 -11.99
C MET A 257 -14.34 46.26 -11.98
N ALA A 258 -13.17 46.84 -11.68
CA ALA A 258 -11.91 46.13 -11.59
C ALA A 258 -11.74 45.34 -10.27
N HIS A 259 -12.70 45.41 -9.31
CA HIS A 259 -12.59 44.75 -8.02
C HIS A 259 -12.40 43.22 -8.16
N GLY A 260 -13.11 42.56 -9.07
CA GLY A 260 -12.95 41.15 -9.37
C GLY A 260 -11.57 40.80 -9.93
N GLU A 261 -11.00 41.68 -10.74
CA GLU A 261 -9.66 41.53 -11.32
C GLU A 261 -8.58 41.66 -10.23
N MET A 262 -8.75 42.57 -9.27
CA MET A 262 -7.86 42.72 -8.13
C MET A 262 -7.86 41.44 -7.23
N ILE A 263 -9.01 40.84 -7.02
CA ILE A 263 -9.13 39.54 -6.30
C ILE A 263 -8.37 38.44 -7.07
N MET A 264 -8.53 38.36 -8.39
CA MET A 264 -7.82 37.41 -9.24
C MET A 264 -6.30 37.60 -9.18
N ILE A 265 -5.82 38.83 -9.25
CA ILE A 265 -4.38 39.17 -9.14
C ILE A 265 -3.83 38.73 -7.77
N GLY A 266 -4.56 39.01 -6.70
CA GLY A 266 -4.19 38.55 -5.36
C GLY A 266 -4.10 37.04 -5.25
N ALA A 267 -5.08 36.31 -5.79
CA ALA A 267 -5.09 34.85 -5.81
C ALA A 267 -3.93 34.28 -6.64
N TYR A 268 -3.65 34.89 -7.81
CA TYR A 268 -2.55 34.46 -8.67
C TYR A 268 -1.19 34.72 -8.00
N THR A 269 -1.03 35.84 -7.32
CA THR A 269 0.20 36.17 -6.56
C THR A 269 0.43 35.12 -5.48
N THR A 270 -0.61 34.73 -4.76
CA THR A 270 -0.54 33.66 -3.75
C THR A 270 -0.09 32.33 -4.37
N PHE A 271 -0.65 31.96 -5.50
CA PHE A 271 -0.30 30.75 -6.24
C PHE A 271 1.18 30.75 -6.67
N VAL A 272 1.68 31.87 -7.21
CA VAL A 272 3.09 32.01 -7.61
C VAL A 272 4.03 31.85 -6.42
N ILE A 273 3.70 32.45 -5.26
CA ILE A 273 4.51 32.32 -4.06
C ILE A 273 4.54 30.88 -3.57
N GLN A 274 3.43 30.15 -3.61
CA GLN A 274 3.40 28.74 -3.26
C GLN A 274 4.26 27.87 -4.19
N GLN A 275 4.32 28.21 -5.48
CA GLN A 275 5.21 27.53 -6.42
C GLN A 275 6.70 27.83 -6.17
N LEU A 276 7.02 29.03 -5.72
CA LEU A 276 8.41 29.41 -5.40
C LEU A 276 8.89 28.79 -4.10
N LEU A 277 7.98 28.41 -3.19
CA LEU A 277 8.28 27.87 -1.86
C LEU A 277 7.67 26.46 -1.64
N PRO A 278 7.96 25.46 -2.48
CA PRO A 278 7.31 24.15 -2.41
C PRO A 278 7.59 23.38 -1.11
N ASN A 279 8.74 23.65 -0.47
CA ASN A 279 9.17 23.00 0.76
C ASN A 279 8.75 23.76 2.04
N ALA A 280 8.09 24.92 1.89
CA ALA A 280 7.71 25.79 2.98
C ALA A 280 6.28 26.35 2.83
N ILE A 281 5.35 25.49 2.42
CA ILE A 281 3.93 25.83 2.13
C ILE A 281 3.29 26.52 3.35
N GLU A 282 3.61 26.09 4.56
CA GLU A 282 3.06 26.66 5.80
C GLU A 282 3.43 28.14 5.97
N TYR A 283 4.62 28.56 5.54
CA TYR A 283 5.08 29.96 5.60
C TYR A 283 4.69 30.77 4.36
N SER A 284 4.30 30.10 3.27
CA SER A 284 3.94 30.75 2.02
C SER A 284 2.77 31.72 2.19
N LEU A 285 1.81 31.39 3.06
CA LEU A 285 0.66 32.25 3.33
C LEU A 285 1.05 33.58 4.00
N LEU A 286 2.00 33.56 4.94
CA LEU A 286 2.48 34.76 5.61
C LEU A 286 3.18 35.72 4.66
N ILE A 287 3.84 35.20 3.64
CA ILE A 287 4.53 35.97 2.61
C ILE A 287 3.53 36.40 1.51
N ALA A 288 2.56 35.53 1.19
CA ALA A 288 1.58 35.79 0.13
C ALA A 288 0.66 37.00 0.43
N VAL A 289 0.24 37.15 1.69
CA VAL A 289 -0.66 38.26 2.07
C VAL A 289 -0.03 39.63 1.80
N PRO A 290 1.18 39.98 2.32
CA PRO A 290 1.79 41.26 2.01
C PRO A 290 2.20 41.41 0.54
N ALA A 291 2.62 40.34 -0.12
CA ALA A 291 2.97 40.37 -1.52
C ALA A 291 1.74 40.63 -2.43
N ALA A 292 0.63 39.97 -2.16
CA ALA A 292 -0.64 40.19 -2.89
C ALA A 292 -1.13 41.64 -2.69
N PHE A 293 -1.00 42.18 -1.48
CA PHE A 293 -1.32 43.59 -1.22
C PHE A 293 -0.47 44.56 -2.04
N LEU A 294 0.85 44.33 -2.08
CA LEU A 294 1.76 45.17 -2.84
C LEU A 294 1.49 45.10 -4.37
N VAL A 295 1.37 43.89 -4.91
CA VAL A 295 1.14 43.65 -6.34
C VAL A 295 -0.19 44.28 -6.77
N SER A 296 -1.28 44.00 -6.03
CA SER A 296 -2.59 44.57 -6.32
C SER A 296 -2.59 46.12 -6.18
N GLY A 297 -1.88 46.63 -5.15
CA GLY A 297 -1.74 48.07 -4.94
C GLY A 297 -0.98 48.77 -6.08
N VAL A 298 0.14 48.20 -6.56
CA VAL A 298 0.89 48.77 -7.70
C VAL A 298 0.03 48.76 -8.99
N ILE A 299 -0.67 47.66 -9.26
CA ILE A 299 -1.55 47.58 -10.43
C ILE A 299 -2.70 48.58 -10.31
N GLY A 300 -3.28 48.73 -9.12
CA GLY A 300 -4.31 49.73 -8.85
C GLY A 300 -3.85 51.16 -9.18
N ILE A 301 -2.64 51.52 -8.74
CA ILE A 301 -2.03 52.85 -9.06
C ILE A 301 -1.80 53.04 -10.56
N VAL A 302 -1.44 51.97 -11.28
CA VAL A 302 -1.21 52.04 -12.74
C VAL A 302 -2.51 52.19 -13.51
N ILE A 303 -3.63 51.69 -13.02
CA ILE A 303 -4.95 51.78 -13.67
C ILE A 303 -5.61 53.16 -13.44
N GLU A 304 -5.33 53.79 -12.31
CA GLU A 304 -5.84 55.11 -11.96
C GLU A 304 -5.13 56.24 -12.79
#